data_ffe996e69df070dfb60dfbd5456bb533
#
_entry.id   ffe996e69df070dfb60dfbd5456bb533
#
_cell.length_a   1.000
_cell.length_b   1.000
_cell.length_c   1.000
_cell.angle_alpha   90.00
_cell.angle_beta   90.00
_cell.angle_gamma   90.00
#
_symmetry.space_group_name_H-M   'P 1'
#
loop_
_entity.id
_entity.type
_entity.pdbx_description
1 polymer ?
#
loop_
_entity_poly.entity_id
_entity_poly.type
_entity_poly.pdbx_seq_one_letter_code
_entity_poly.pdbx_strand_id
1 'polypeptide(L)'
;MAQITFHDNPVHTSGDLPAVGQTAPAFSLTAADLSDKTLADFAGKRKVLNIFPSVDTGVCAQSVRTFNQRASSLDNAVVLCISADLPFAQARFCGAEGLDNVINLSTFRSSFAADYGVALTDSPLRGLTARAVVVLDENDKVLHSELVAEIANEPDYDAALAVL
;
A
#
# COMPACT_ATOMS: atom_id res chain seq x y z
N MET A 1 13.66 -0.41 -12.05
CA MET A 1 14.22 0.29 -10.87
C MET A 1 13.88 1.76 -10.97
N ALA A 2 13.30 2.32 -9.91
CA ALA A 2 12.96 3.73 -9.86
C ALA A 2 13.82 4.44 -8.81
N GLN A 3 14.06 5.73 -9.02
CA GLN A 3 14.73 6.59 -8.05
C GLN A 3 13.71 7.54 -7.45
N ILE A 4 13.66 7.58 -6.13
CA ILE A 4 12.87 8.50 -5.33
C ILE A 4 13.80 9.16 -4.30
N THR A 5 13.24 9.97 -3.39
CA THR A 5 14.05 10.58 -2.33
C THR A 5 13.47 10.27 -0.95
N PHE A 6 14.35 10.30 0.05
CA PHE A 6 14.01 10.29 1.45
C PHE A 6 14.76 11.43 2.12
N HIS A 7 14.05 12.46 2.57
CA HIS A 7 14.62 13.72 3.05
C HIS A 7 15.65 14.29 2.06
N ASP A 8 15.24 14.35 0.79
CA ASP A 8 16.04 14.84 -0.35
C ASP A 8 17.23 13.96 -0.74
N ASN A 9 17.47 12.84 -0.06
CA ASN A 9 18.54 11.91 -0.42
C ASN A 9 18.02 10.83 -1.38
N PRO A 10 18.77 10.47 -2.43
CA PRO A 10 18.34 9.46 -3.40
C PRO A 10 18.16 8.09 -2.75
N VAL A 11 17.07 7.43 -3.12
CA VAL A 11 16.75 6.06 -2.71
C VAL A 11 16.21 5.31 -3.93
N HIS A 12 16.54 4.05 -4.06
CA HIS A 12 16.16 3.25 -5.22
C HIS A 12 15.20 2.11 -4.84
N THR A 13 14.24 1.85 -5.73
CA THR A 13 13.35 0.70 -5.63
C THR A 13 13.88 -0.47 -6.45
N SER A 14 13.36 -1.68 -6.17
CA SER A 14 13.77 -2.91 -6.86
C SER A 14 13.26 -2.98 -8.31
N GLY A 15 12.22 -2.24 -8.66
CA GLY A 15 11.61 -2.25 -9.98
C GLY A 15 10.68 -1.07 -10.16
N ASP A 16 9.67 -1.25 -11.02
CA ASP A 16 8.65 -0.25 -11.31
C ASP A 16 7.27 -0.76 -10.88
N LEU A 17 6.39 0.17 -10.50
CA LEU A 17 4.99 -0.16 -10.24
C LEU A 17 4.30 -0.69 -11.49
N PRO A 18 3.28 -1.57 -11.34
CA PRO A 18 2.45 -1.93 -12.49
C PRO A 18 1.81 -0.68 -13.10
N ALA A 19 1.82 -0.61 -14.42
CA ALA A 19 1.32 0.55 -15.16
C ALA A 19 -0.20 0.52 -15.28
N VAL A 20 -0.82 1.69 -15.42
CA VAL A 20 -2.25 1.81 -15.71
C VAL A 20 -2.59 1.02 -16.97
N GLY A 21 -3.66 0.22 -16.91
CA GLY A 21 -4.11 -0.65 -17.99
C GLY A 21 -3.55 -2.07 -17.94
N GLN A 22 -2.52 -2.33 -17.14
CA GLN A 22 -2.00 -3.69 -16.94
C GLN A 22 -2.81 -4.43 -15.87
N THR A 23 -2.80 -5.75 -15.95
CA THR A 23 -3.30 -6.58 -14.85
C THR A 23 -2.26 -6.57 -13.73
N ALA A 24 -2.69 -6.28 -12.51
CA ALA A 24 -1.79 -6.24 -11.36
C ALA A 24 -1.23 -7.62 -11.06
N PRO A 25 0.03 -7.72 -10.57
CA PRO A 25 0.59 -8.98 -10.12
C PRO A 25 -0.25 -9.59 -8.99
N ALA A 26 -0.46 -10.90 -9.04
CA ALA A 26 -1.09 -11.61 -7.94
C ALA A 26 -0.22 -11.51 -6.69
N PHE A 27 -0.86 -11.48 -5.52
CA PHE A 27 -0.12 -11.45 -4.26
C PHE A 27 -0.72 -12.40 -3.23
N SER A 28 0.09 -12.71 -2.22
CA SER A 28 -0.35 -13.34 -0.98
C SER A 28 0.24 -12.54 0.17
N LEU A 29 -0.62 -11.92 0.98
CA LEU A 29 -0.22 -11.05 2.08
C LEU A 29 -0.86 -11.54 3.37
N THR A 30 -0.22 -11.26 4.50
CA THR A 30 -0.67 -11.77 5.80
C THR A 30 -1.58 -10.77 6.51
N ALA A 31 -2.78 -11.20 6.86
CA ALA A 31 -3.76 -10.41 7.61
C ALA A 31 -3.52 -10.47 9.13
N ALA A 32 -4.30 -9.68 9.87
CA ALA A 32 -4.17 -9.57 11.33
C ALA A 32 -4.36 -10.91 12.06
N ASP A 33 -5.19 -11.80 11.52
CA ASP A 33 -5.43 -13.14 12.07
C ASP A 33 -4.39 -14.18 11.61
N LEU A 34 -3.33 -13.74 10.92
CA LEU A 34 -2.25 -14.52 10.35
C LEU A 34 -2.66 -15.40 9.16
N SER A 35 -3.87 -15.25 8.65
CA SER A 35 -4.28 -15.90 7.40
C SER A 35 -3.69 -15.15 6.21
N ASP A 36 -3.48 -15.86 5.11
CA ASP A 36 -3.02 -15.25 3.87
C ASP A 36 -4.22 -14.76 3.06
N LYS A 37 -4.12 -13.53 2.54
CA LYS A 37 -5.10 -12.91 1.67
C LYS A 37 -4.51 -12.72 0.29
N THR A 38 -5.32 -12.99 -0.72
CA THR A 38 -4.95 -12.83 -2.13
C THR A 38 -5.94 -11.89 -2.82
N LEU A 39 -5.66 -11.51 -4.07
CA LEU A 39 -6.61 -10.71 -4.84
C LEU A 39 -7.97 -11.39 -4.98
N ALA A 40 -8.02 -12.72 -5.03
CA ALA A 40 -9.27 -13.48 -5.11
C ALA A 40 -10.18 -13.24 -3.90
N ASP A 41 -9.62 -12.96 -2.72
CA ASP A 41 -10.41 -12.66 -1.51
C ASP A 41 -11.19 -11.34 -1.64
N PHE A 42 -10.81 -10.49 -2.57
CA PHE A 42 -11.44 -9.19 -2.83
C PHE A 42 -12.08 -9.14 -4.23
N ALA A 43 -12.30 -10.28 -4.85
CA ALA A 43 -12.86 -10.37 -6.19
C ALA A 43 -14.21 -9.64 -6.29
N GLY A 44 -14.43 -8.95 -7.41
CA GLY A 44 -15.66 -8.19 -7.64
C GLY A 44 -15.69 -6.82 -6.98
N LYS A 45 -14.67 -6.46 -6.21
CA LYS A 45 -14.52 -5.14 -5.60
C LYS A 45 -13.35 -4.38 -6.22
N ARG A 46 -13.45 -3.06 -6.21
CA ARG A 46 -12.32 -2.19 -6.51
C ARG A 46 -11.39 -2.15 -5.30
N LYS A 47 -10.09 -2.06 -5.54
CA LYS A 47 -9.09 -2.15 -4.48
C LYS A 47 -8.18 -0.93 -4.53
N VAL A 48 -8.02 -0.27 -3.39
CA VAL A 48 -7.01 0.76 -3.19
C VAL A 48 -5.87 0.13 -2.40
N LEU A 49 -4.69 0.03 -3.00
CA LEU A 49 -3.50 -0.47 -2.32
C LEU A 49 -2.71 0.73 -1.82
N ASN A 50 -2.75 0.97 -0.51
CA ASN A 50 -1.97 2.01 0.14
C ASN A 50 -0.70 1.36 0.70
N ILE A 51 0.41 1.58 0.03
CA ILE A 51 1.70 0.94 0.31
C ILE A 51 2.62 1.95 0.97
N PHE A 52 3.26 1.58 2.09
CA PHE A 52 4.09 2.52 2.85
C PHE A 52 5.14 1.79 3.68
N PRO A 53 6.21 2.51 4.13
CA PRO A 53 7.29 1.89 4.90
C PRO A 53 6.86 1.29 6.23
N SER A 54 6.13 2.03 7.07
CA SER A 54 5.71 1.53 8.40
C SER A 54 4.63 2.38 9.03
N VAL A 55 3.68 1.75 9.73
CA VAL A 55 2.66 2.44 10.54
C VAL A 55 3.26 3.26 11.68
N ASP A 56 4.49 2.98 12.05
CA ASP A 56 5.17 3.70 13.14
C ASP A 56 5.92 4.96 12.67
N THR A 57 5.71 5.39 11.43
CA THR A 57 6.20 6.69 10.93
C THR A 57 5.02 7.65 10.76
N GLY A 58 5.26 8.95 11.02
CA GLY A 58 4.18 9.94 11.07
C GLY A 58 3.35 10.05 9.79
N VAL A 59 3.99 10.14 8.64
CA VAL A 59 3.30 10.27 7.33
C VAL A 59 2.57 8.99 6.96
N CYS A 60 3.15 7.82 7.26
CA CYS A 60 2.50 6.54 7.02
C CYS A 60 1.24 6.40 7.88
N ALA A 61 1.33 6.71 9.16
CA ALA A 61 0.19 6.70 10.06
C ALA A 61 -0.91 7.65 9.56
N GLN A 62 -0.53 8.84 9.09
CA GLN A 62 -1.47 9.82 8.55
C GLN A 62 -2.16 9.29 7.28
N SER A 63 -1.43 8.59 6.41
CA SER A 63 -2.03 8.02 5.20
C SER A 63 -3.09 6.97 5.54
N VAL A 64 -2.85 6.13 6.52
CA VAL A 64 -3.82 5.13 6.97
C VAL A 64 -5.07 5.81 7.54
N ARG A 65 -4.89 6.83 8.38
CA ARG A 65 -6.02 7.60 8.95
C ARG A 65 -6.85 8.26 7.85
N THR A 66 -6.21 8.88 6.88
CA THR A 66 -6.88 9.58 5.79
C THR A 66 -7.68 8.60 4.92
N PHE A 67 -7.09 7.49 4.52
CA PHE A 67 -7.82 6.47 3.76
C PHE A 67 -8.94 5.83 4.56
N ASN A 68 -8.74 5.60 5.85
CA ASN A 68 -9.81 5.08 6.72
C ASN A 68 -11.02 6.01 6.74
N GLN A 69 -10.79 7.31 6.88
CA GLN A 69 -11.86 8.31 6.87
C GLN A 69 -12.56 8.36 5.52
N ARG A 70 -11.80 8.35 4.43
CA ARG A 70 -12.33 8.43 3.06
C ARG A 70 -13.02 7.13 2.64
N ALA A 71 -12.57 5.99 3.15
CA ALA A 71 -13.14 4.68 2.81
C ALA A 71 -14.59 4.52 3.26
N SER A 72 -15.02 5.22 4.30
CA SER A 72 -16.39 5.14 4.82
C SER A 72 -17.44 5.58 3.80
N SER A 73 -17.08 6.38 2.80
CA SER A 73 -17.96 6.85 1.74
C SER A 73 -17.81 6.12 0.41
N LEU A 74 -16.98 5.08 0.35
CA LEU A 74 -16.72 4.34 -0.89
C LEU A 74 -17.69 3.18 -1.04
N ASP A 75 -18.30 3.06 -2.24
CA ASP A 75 -19.15 1.93 -2.61
C ASP A 75 -18.32 0.92 -3.40
N ASN A 76 -18.51 -0.38 -3.10
CA ASN A 76 -17.88 -1.49 -3.80
C ASN A 76 -16.35 -1.37 -3.91
N ALA A 77 -15.72 -0.81 -2.88
CA ALA A 77 -14.27 -0.66 -2.83
C ALA A 77 -13.74 -1.02 -1.45
N VAL A 78 -12.52 -1.57 -1.42
CA VAL A 78 -11.78 -1.85 -0.19
C VAL A 78 -10.46 -1.10 -0.23
N VAL A 79 -9.99 -0.67 0.94
CA VAL A 79 -8.66 -0.08 1.09
C VAL A 79 -7.78 -1.08 1.82
N LEU A 80 -6.70 -1.48 1.16
CA LEU A 80 -5.70 -2.39 1.70
C LEU A 80 -4.46 -1.59 2.06
N CYS A 81 -4.13 -1.55 3.35
CA CYS A 81 -2.94 -0.85 3.84
C CYS A 81 -1.82 -1.88 3.98
N ILE A 82 -0.75 -1.71 3.21
CA ILE A 82 0.27 -2.72 2.98
C ILE A 82 1.63 -2.20 3.41
N SER A 83 2.30 -2.91 4.31
CA SER A 83 3.64 -2.58 4.79
C SER A 83 4.39 -3.83 5.23
N ALA A 84 5.69 -3.68 5.51
CA ALA A 84 6.50 -4.76 6.06
C ALA A 84 6.35 -4.89 7.58
N ASP A 85 5.54 -4.06 8.23
CA ASP A 85 5.21 -4.24 9.65
C ASP A 85 4.65 -5.64 9.89
N LEU A 86 4.92 -6.21 11.04
CA LEU A 86 4.29 -7.47 11.43
C LEU A 86 2.78 -7.27 11.60
N PRO A 87 1.97 -8.30 11.35
CA PRO A 87 0.51 -8.20 11.52
C PRO A 87 0.09 -7.73 12.91
N PHE A 88 0.87 -8.08 13.94
CA PHE A 88 0.63 -7.67 15.32
C PHE A 88 0.75 -6.15 15.49
N ALA A 89 1.78 -5.55 14.88
CA ALA A 89 2.00 -4.11 14.94
C ALA A 89 0.91 -3.34 14.19
N GLN A 90 0.50 -3.84 13.04
CA GLN A 90 -0.58 -3.26 12.25
C GLN A 90 -1.90 -3.31 13.02
N ALA A 91 -2.21 -4.44 13.66
CA ALA A 91 -3.42 -4.61 14.45
C ALA A 91 -3.41 -3.68 15.68
N ARG A 92 -2.27 -3.56 16.35
CA ARG A 92 -2.11 -2.64 17.48
C ARG A 92 -2.37 -1.18 17.07
N PHE A 93 -1.81 -0.75 15.95
CA PHE A 93 -1.99 0.60 15.44
C PHE A 93 -3.46 0.89 15.11
N CYS A 94 -4.10 0.04 14.34
CA CYS A 94 -5.49 0.25 13.95
C CYS A 94 -6.46 0.10 15.14
N GLY A 95 -6.18 -0.81 16.07
CA GLY A 95 -6.97 -0.96 17.29
C GLY A 95 -6.88 0.27 18.20
N ALA A 96 -5.68 0.79 18.40
CA ALA A 96 -5.46 1.98 19.22
C ALA A 96 -6.09 3.25 18.62
N GLU A 97 -6.14 3.34 17.29
CA GLU A 97 -6.66 4.51 16.56
C GLU A 97 -8.14 4.35 16.15
N GLY A 98 -8.74 3.18 16.33
CA GLY A 98 -10.12 2.93 15.93
C GLY A 98 -10.34 2.92 14.41
N LEU A 99 -9.37 2.42 13.64
CA LEU A 99 -9.39 2.45 12.18
C LEU A 99 -9.98 1.16 11.61
N ASP A 100 -11.31 1.12 11.47
CA ASP A 100 -12.06 -0.09 11.11
C ASP A 100 -12.43 -0.18 9.62
N ASN A 101 -12.19 0.87 8.84
CA ASN A 101 -12.59 0.94 7.42
C ASN A 101 -11.48 0.54 6.45
N VAL A 102 -10.31 0.15 6.96
CA VAL A 102 -9.18 -0.32 6.17
C VAL A 102 -8.80 -1.72 6.60
N ILE A 103 -8.17 -2.45 5.69
CA ILE A 103 -7.66 -3.81 5.94
C ILE A 103 -6.15 -3.73 5.90
N ASN A 104 -5.48 -4.17 6.99
CA ASN A 104 -4.03 -4.19 7.05
C ASN A 104 -3.50 -5.53 6.58
N LEU A 105 -2.51 -5.49 5.70
CA LEU A 105 -1.84 -6.67 5.16
C LEU A 105 -0.33 -6.49 5.26
N SER A 106 0.37 -7.53 5.69
CA SER A 106 1.82 -7.50 5.88
C SER A 106 2.55 -8.20 4.77
N THR A 107 3.68 -7.61 4.36
CA THR A 107 4.57 -8.21 3.35
C THR A 107 5.65 -9.09 3.97
N PHE A 108 5.68 -9.28 5.29
CA PHE A 108 6.85 -9.82 5.99
C PHE A 108 7.27 -11.22 5.52
N ARG A 109 6.38 -11.99 4.92
CA ARG A 109 6.70 -13.32 4.35
C ARG A 109 6.21 -13.45 2.90
N SER A 110 6.19 -12.34 2.15
CA SER A 110 5.61 -12.28 0.80
C SER A 110 6.63 -11.72 -0.19
N SER A 111 6.49 -12.09 -1.45
CA SER A 111 7.23 -11.50 -2.56
C SER A 111 6.61 -10.20 -3.09
N PHE A 112 5.57 -9.68 -2.44
CA PHE A 112 4.81 -8.51 -2.91
C PHE A 112 5.70 -7.32 -3.25
N ALA A 113 6.64 -6.96 -2.36
CA ALA A 113 7.47 -5.78 -2.55
C ALA A 113 8.30 -5.87 -3.83
N ALA A 114 8.84 -7.05 -4.14
CA ALA A 114 9.59 -7.29 -5.38
C ALA A 114 8.65 -7.34 -6.58
N ASP A 115 7.50 -8.01 -6.47
CA ASP A 115 6.54 -8.20 -7.57
C ASP A 115 5.92 -6.87 -8.00
N TYR A 116 5.70 -5.94 -7.07
CA TYR A 116 5.19 -4.60 -7.35
C TYR A 116 6.28 -3.56 -7.57
N GLY A 117 7.56 -3.97 -7.49
CA GLY A 117 8.69 -3.07 -7.74
C GLY A 117 8.89 -1.99 -6.69
N VAL A 118 8.41 -2.18 -5.46
CA VAL A 118 8.42 -1.16 -4.39
C VAL A 118 9.39 -1.47 -3.26
N ALA A 119 10.16 -2.56 -3.34
CA ALA A 119 11.16 -2.85 -2.32
C ALA A 119 12.27 -1.80 -2.35
N LEU A 120 12.60 -1.22 -1.20
CA LEU A 120 13.73 -0.29 -1.09
C LEU A 120 15.02 -1.10 -1.02
N THR A 121 15.96 -0.79 -1.92
CA THR A 121 17.18 -1.58 -2.09
C THR A 121 18.39 -0.96 -1.42
N ASP A 122 18.30 0.31 -1.05
CA ASP A 122 19.37 1.06 -0.41
C ASP A 122 18.81 2.02 0.65
N SER A 123 19.66 2.87 1.22
CA SER A 123 19.33 3.81 2.29
C SER A 123 19.12 3.11 3.64
N PRO A 124 18.95 3.88 4.72
CA PRO A 124 18.54 3.32 6.02
C PRO A 124 17.20 2.61 6.00
N LEU A 125 16.36 2.86 4.98
CA LEU A 125 15.04 2.23 4.84
C LEU A 125 15.05 0.94 4.01
N ARG A 126 16.22 0.44 3.60
CA ARG A 126 16.29 -0.79 2.80
C ARG A 126 15.61 -1.94 3.53
N GLY A 127 14.90 -2.77 2.77
CA GLY A 127 14.09 -3.85 3.31
C GLY A 127 12.64 -3.48 3.57
N LEU A 128 12.32 -2.19 3.59
CA LEU A 128 10.95 -1.69 3.67
C LEU A 128 10.40 -1.45 2.26
N THR A 129 9.14 -1.06 2.18
CA THR A 129 8.54 -0.64 0.91
C THR A 129 8.60 0.86 0.74
N ALA A 130 8.60 1.32 -0.51
CA ALA A 130 8.40 2.72 -0.84
C ALA A 130 6.97 3.15 -0.51
N ARG A 131 6.67 4.44 -0.61
CA ARG A 131 5.31 4.96 -0.51
C ARG A 131 4.69 4.99 -1.90
N ALA A 132 3.60 4.24 -2.05
CA ALA A 132 2.91 4.13 -3.34
C ALA A 132 1.42 3.89 -3.15
N VAL A 133 0.62 4.28 -4.15
CA VAL A 133 -0.80 3.97 -4.19
C VAL A 133 -1.12 3.37 -5.56
N VAL A 134 -1.76 2.20 -5.55
CA VAL A 134 -2.22 1.52 -6.75
C VAL A 134 -3.70 1.23 -6.58
N VAL A 135 -4.51 1.62 -7.57
CA VAL A 135 -5.95 1.36 -7.57
C VAL A 135 -6.27 0.35 -8.65
N LEU A 136 -7.02 -0.69 -8.28
CA LEU A 136 -7.42 -1.77 -9.17
C LEU A 136 -8.93 -1.78 -9.36
N ASP A 137 -9.39 -2.16 -10.56
CA ASP A 137 -10.79 -2.39 -10.81
C ASP A 137 -11.26 -3.77 -10.29
N GLU A 138 -12.50 -4.14 -10.56
CA GLU A 138 -13.09 -5.41 -10.12
C GLU A 138 -12.36 -6.64 -10.69
N ASN A 139 -11.63 -6.46 -11.79
CA ASN A 139 -10.89 -7.53 -12.49
C ASN A 139 -9.36 -7.40 -12.30
N ASP A 140 -8.94 -6.62 -11.30
CA ASP A 140 -7.53 -6.43 -10.95
C ASP A 140 -6.70 -5.67 -12.01
N LYS A 141 -7.38 -4.92 -12.87
CA LYS A 141 -6.70 -4.02 -13.81
C LYS A 141 -6.34 -2.71 -13.11
N VAL A 142 -5.14 -2.22 -13.35
CA VAL A 142 -4.64 -0.98 -12.73
C VAL A 142 -5.37 0.23 -13.34
N LEU A 143 -6.06 0.98 -12.48
CA LEU A 143 -6.73 2.25 -12.84
C LEU A 143 -5.88 3.46 -12.50
N HIS A 144 -5.03 3.36 -11.47
CA HIS A 144 -4.18 4.45 -10.99
C HIS A 144 -2.92 3.85 -10.37
N SER A 145 -1.78 4.50 -10.61
CA SER A 145 -0.50 4.06 -10.08
C SER A 145 0.34 5.28 -9.77
N GLU A 146 0.69 5.45 -8.49
CA GLU A 146 1.53 6.56 -8.03
C GLU A 146 2.66 6.03 -7.16
N LEU A 147 3.91 6.30 -7.56
CA LEU A 147 5.07 6.18 -6.70
C LEU A 147 5.39 7.59 -6.18
N VAL A 148 5.25 7.81 -4.88
CA VAL A 148 5.47 9.12 -4.28
C VAL A 148 6.96 9.47 -4.37
N ALA A 149 7.28 10.61 -4.99
CA ALA A 149 8.65 10.99 -5.30
C ALA A 149 9.51 11.24 -4.05
N GLU A 150 8.92 11.76 -2.98
CA GLU A 150 9.59 11.94 -1.69
C GLU A 150 8.84 11.13 -0.63
N ILE A 151 9.51 10.13 -0.04
CA ILE A 151 8.87 9.20 0.90
C ILE A 151 8.22 9.93 2.09
N ALA A 152 8.78 11.07 2.50
CA ALA A 152 8.24 11.85 3.59
C ALA A 152 6.95 12.62 3.26
N ASN A 153 6.52 12.63 2.00
CA ASN A 153 5.29 13.29 1.57
C ASN A 153 4.11 12.30 1.54
N GLU A 154 2.89 12.84 1.73
CA GLU A 154 1.67 12.08 1.58
C GLU A 154 1.39 11.79 0.10
N PRO A 155 0.65 10.69 -0.21
CA PRO A 155 0.21 10.44 -1.58
C PRO A 155 -0.91 11.39 -1.99
N ASP A 156 -1.25 11.41 -3.28
CA ASP A 156 -2.38 12.17 -3.81
C ASP A 156 -3.68 11.37 -3.63
N TYR A 157 -4.34 11.56 -2.52
CA TYR A 157 -5.59 10.86 -2.17
C TYR A 157 -6.70 11.13 -3.19
N ASP A 158 -6.84 12.38 -3.63
CA ASP A 158 -7.90 12.77 -4.55
C ASP A 158 -7.74 12.11 -5.92
N ALA A 159 -6.52 12.05 -6.44
CA ALA A 159 -6.23 11.39 -7.71
C ALA A 159 -6.52 9.88 -7.63
N ALA A 160 -6.16 9.22 -6.53
CA ALA A 160 -6.41 7.81 -6.33
C ALA A 160 -7.92 7.52 -6.25
N LEU A 161 -8.67 8.31 -5.50
CA LEU A 161 -10.09 8.08 -5.28
C LEU A 161 -10.97 8.53 -6.46
N ALA A 162 -10.46 9.42 -7.33
CA ALA A 162 -11.20 9.92 -8.49
C ALA A 162 -11.44 8.82 -9.55
N VAL A 163 -10.68 7.74 -9.56
CA VAL A 163 -10.81 6.65 -10.54
C VAL A 163 -11.76 5.54 -10.08
N LEU A 164 -12.29 5.63 -8.88
CA LEU A 164 -13.21 4.63 -8.34
C LEU A 164 -14.65 4.83 -8.84
#